data_9b501d9b08a3aeed964d89ffb8717f67
#
_entry.id   9b501d9b08a3aeed964d89ffb8717f67
#
_cell.length_a   1.000
_cell.length_b   1.000
_cell.length_c   1.000
_cell.angle_alpha   90.00
_cell.angle_beta   90.00
_cell.angle_gamma   90.00
#
_symmetry.space_group_name_H-M   'P 1'
#
loop_
_entity.id
_entity.type
_entity.pdbx_description
1 polymer ?
#
loop_
_entity_poly.entity_id
_entity_poly.type
_entity_poly.pdbx_seq_one_letter_code
_entity_poly.pdbx_strand_id
1 'polypeptide(L)'
;MTDLLDRAPAHAVMEKLASLRGTPDLRELPFGIVHLSKDGVNWLRGVRGELDMAKRLRKLGDGWTVLHSIPVGSRESDIDHLVIGPTGVFPINAKRLIDRRIWVAGGRLLVDGSRREYLRNSDHEAARVENVLRGAGIVAPVLPLIAISRAKSLTVRAAPEWNGRKIGVAMVGDVVRRITRRDPKLSPEDVDRIAVIAAVFQRWG
;
A
#
# COMPACT_ATOMS: atom_id res chain seq x y z
N MET A 1 6.66 22.66 -6.15
CA MET A 1 5.59 21.65 -6.36
C MET A 1 6.21 20.31 -5.95
N THR A 2 5.71 19.67 -4.89
CA THR A 2 6.29 18.41 -4.42
C THR A 2 5.83 17.29 -5.35
N ASP A 3 6.76 16.66 -6.06
CA ASP A 3 6.51 15.53 -6.94
C ASP A 3 6.59 14.23 -6.11
N LEU A 4 5.58 13.36 -6.25
CA LEU A 4 5.52 12.07 -5.56
C LEU A 4 6.40 11.01 -6.24
N LEU A 5 6.91 11.27 -7.46
CA LEU A 5 7.80 10.34 -8.17
C LEU A 5 9.11 10.08 -7.40
N ASP A 6 9.62 11.09 -6.69
CA ASP A 6 10.88 11.01 -5.95
C ASP A 6 10.68 10.54 -4.49
N ARG A 7 9.45 10.26 -4.08
CA ARG A 7 9.17 9.90 -2.70
C ARG A 7 9.61 8.45 -2.39
N ALA A 8 10.44 8.32 -1.37
CA ALA A 8 10.93 7.01 -0.95
C ALA A 8 9.83 6.12 -0.37
N PRO A 9 9.93 4.79 -0.52
CA PRO A 9 9.04 3.86 0.19
C PRO A 9 9.10 4.07 1.70
N ALA A 10 7.96 3.94 2.37
CA ALA A 10 7.81 4.14 3.82
C ALA A 10 8.16 5.56 4.31
N HIS A 11 8.11 6.57 3.44
CA HIS A 11 8.45 7.95 3.78
C HIS A 11 7.64 8.46 4.98
N ALA A 12 6.30 8.35 4.94
CA ALA A 12 5.44 8.84 6.02
C ALA A 12 5.70 8.11 7.35
N VAL A 13 5.94 6.79 7.29
CA VAL A 13 6.27 6.01 8.50
C VAL A 13 7.66 6.36 9.02
N MET A 14 8.62 6.67 8.14
CA MET A 14 9.96 7.13 8.53
C MET A 14 9.91 8.52 9.15
N GLU A 15 9.12 9.45 8.61
CA GLU A 15 8.88 10.77 9.22
C GLU A 15 8.27 10.61 10.60
N LYS A 16 7.28 9.71 10.77
CA LYS A 16 6.69 9.43 12.08
C LYS A 16 7.73 8.87 13.07
N LEU A 17 8.55 7.90 12.66
CA LEU A 17 9.63 7.39 13.51
C LEU A 17 10.62 8.48 13.90
N ALA A 18 10.96 9.37 12.97
CA ALA A 18 11.83 10.51 13.25
C ALA A 18 11.20 11.47 14.29
N SER A 19 9.88 11.71 14.22
CA SER A 19 9.15 12.54 15.18
C SER A 19 9.07 11.92 16.59
N LEU A 20 9.29 10.61 16.72
CA LEU A 20 9.33 9.94 18.04
C LEU A 20 10.69 10.09 18.73
N ARG A 21 11.71 10.60 18.05
CA ARG A 21 13.04 10.84 18.65
C ARG A 21 12.95 11.78 19.84
N GLY A 22 13.55 11.37 20.96
CA GLY A 22 13.49 12.15 22.22
C GLY A 22 12.15 12.05 22.97
N THR A 23 11.21 11.26 22.49
CA THR A 23 9.97 10.92 23.22
C THR A 23 10.13 9.61 24.00
N PRO A 24 9.19 9.27 24.93
CA PRO A 24 9.19 7.98 25.61
C PRO A 24 9.10 6.79 24.65
N ASP A 25 8.62 6.98 23.41
CA ASP A 25 8.42 5.93 22.43
C ASP A 25 9.69 5.53 21.67
N LEU A 26 10.69 6.42 21.63
CA LEU A 26 12.00 6.15 21.06
C LEU A 26 13.09 6.78 21.93
N ARG A 27 13.79 5.97 22.72
CA ARG A 27 14.92 6.40 23.56
C ARG A 27 16.22 5.84 23.04
N GLU A 28 17.17 6.72 22.83
CA GLU A 28 18.56 6.31 22.56
C GLU A 28 19.27 6.04 23.90
N LEU A 29 19.81 4.84 24.03
CA LEU A 29 20.62 4.39 25.16
C LEU A 29 22.11 4.44 24.79
N PRO A 30 23.03 4.40 25.76
CA PRO A 30 24.45 4.31 25.49
C PRO A 30 24.78 3.15 24.52
N PHE A 31 25.90 3.27 23.82
CA PHE A 31 26.41 2.28 22.85
C PHE A 31 25.52 2.05 21.62
N GLY A 32 24.72 3.05 21.22
CA GLY A 32 23.87 2.97 20.02
C GLY A 32 22.67 2.04 20.14
N ILE A 33 22.31 1.64 21.36
CA ILE A 33 21.10 0.85 21.61
C ILE A 33 19.89 1.78 21.54
N VAL A 34 18.87 1.36 20.80
CA VAL A 34 17.60 2.08 20.69
C VAL A 34 16.49 1.28 21.37
N HIS A 35 15.88 1.86 22.38
CA HIS A 35 14.69 1.31 23.01
C HIS A 35 13.45 1.89 22.30
N LEU A 36 12.58 1.02 21.83
CA LEU A 36 11.29 1.37 21.22
C LEU A 36 10.16 0.92 22.13
N SER A 37 9.17 1.80 22.32
CA SER A 37 7.88 1.40 22.90
C SER A 37 7.17 0.39 22.02
N LYS A 38 6.05 -0.15 22.50
CA LYS A 38 5.18 -1.03 21.71
C LYS A 38 4.73 -0.34 20.41
N ASP A 39 4.46 0.95 20.45
CA ASP A 39 4.04 1.73 19.28
C ASP A 39 5.21 1.99 18.34
N GLY A 40 6.39 2.32 18.83
CA GLY A 40 7.60 2.42 18.02
C GLY A 40 7.92 1.11 17.29
N VAL A 41 7.74 -0.04 17.95
CA VAL A 41 7.89 -1.37 17.30
C VAL A 41 6.83 -1.59 16.23
N ASN A 42 5.58 -1.17 16.43
CA ASN A 42 4.52 -1.29 15.43
C ASN A 42 4.82 -0.43 14.19
N TRP A 43 5.29 0.81 14.39
CA TRP A 43 5.74 1.69 13.31
C TRP A 43 6.90 1.08 12.52
N LEU A 44 7.91 0.54 13.20
CA LEU A 44 9.03 -0.12 12.55
C LEU A 44 8.59 -1.36 11.73
N ARG A 45 7.57 -2.10 12.21
CA ARG A 45 6.97 -3.19 11.43
C ARG A 45 6.29 -2.67 10.17
N GLY A 46 5.60 -1.53 10.23
CA GLY A 46 5.03 -0.83 9.08
C GLY A 46 6.10 -0.54 8.03
N VAL A 47 7.17 0.19 8.40
CA VAL A 47 8.32 0.49 7.52
C VAL A 47 8.83 -0.77 6.81
N ARG A 48 9.10 -1.83 7.56
CA ARG A 48 9.61 -3.08 6.99
C ARG A 48 8.62 -3.75 6.03
N GLY A 49 7.32 -3.63 6.28
CA GLY A 49 6.28 -4.14 5.39
C GLY A 49 6.28 -3.44 4.04
N GLU A 50 6.32 -2.11 4.06
CA GLU A 50 6.38 -1.29 2.85
C GLU A 50 7.68 -1.51 2.08
N LEU A 51 8.83 -1.60 2.76
CA LEU A 51 10.12 -1.91 2.13
C LEU A 51 10.15 -3.31 1.50
N ASP A 52 9.54 -4.33 2.15
CA ASP A 52 9.39 -5.67 1.59
C ASP A 52 8.60 -5.63 0.26
N MET A 53 7.53 -4.82 0.21
CA MET A 53 6.72 -4.67 -1.01
C MET A 53 7.46 -3.86 -2.07
N ALA A 54 8.05 -2.71 -1.73
CA ALA A 54 8.81 -1.88 -2.64
C ALA A 54 9.95 -2.65 -3.34
N LYS A 55 10.64 -3.52 -2.59
CA LYS A 55 11.67 -4.41 -3.16
C LYS A 55 11.11 -5.34 -4.25
N ARG A 56 9.86 -5.77 -4.13
CA ARG A 56 9.20 -6.60 -5.14
C ARG A 56 8.76 -5.78 -6.34
N LEU A 57 8.24 -4.57 -6.10
CA LEU A 57 7.79 -3.67 -7.16
C LEU A 57 8.91 -3.23 -8.09
N ARG A 58 10.16 -3.20 -7.63
CA ARG A 58 11.35 -2.97 -8.49
C ARG A 58 11.54 -4.01 -9.60
N LYS A 59 10.81 -5.13 -9.56
CA LYS A 59 10.82 -6.15 -10.62
C LYS A 59 9.83 -5.86 -11.76
N LEU A 60 9.03 -4.81 -11.63
CA LEU A 60 8.22 -4.29 -12.72
C LEU A 60 9.16 -3.71 -13.77
N GLY A 61 8.92 -4.06 -15.03
CA GLY A 61 9.70 -3.56 -16.16
C GLY A 61 9.16 -2.20 -16.67
N ASP A 62 9.60 -1.85 -17.86
CA ASP A 62 9.15 -0.64 -18.56
C ASP A 62 7.63 -0.62 -18.73
N GLY A 63 7.04 0.57 -18.79
CA GLY A 63 5.59 0.79 -18.87
C GLY A 63 4.86 0.64 -17.53
N TRP A 64 5.59 0.59 -16.40
CA TRP A 64 5.04 0.62 -15.06
C TRP A 64 5.59 1.80 -14.27
N THR A 65 4.70 2.53 -13.60
CA THR A 65 5.07 3.59 -12.65
C THR A 65 4.68 3.18 -11.24
N VAL A 66 5.55 3.43 -10.28
CA VAL A 66 5.31 3.15 -8.86
C VAL A 66 5.50 4.42 -8.06
N LEU A 67 4.45 4.84 -7.37
CA LEU A 67 4.50 5.93 -6.39
C LEU A 67 4.43 5.34 -4.98
N HIS A 68 5.12 5.96 -4.04
CA HIS A 68 5.22 5.47 -2.66
C HIS A 68 4.70 6.50 -1.67
N SER A 69 4.13 6.03 -0.56
CA SER A 69 3.71 6.83 0.60
C SER A 69 2.90 8.07 0.20
N ILE A 70 1.82 7.86 -0.55
CA ILE A 70 0.97 8.95 -1.05
C ILE A 70 0.06 9.42 0.07
N PRO A 71 0.18 10.66 0.55
CA PRO A 71 -0.68 11.17 1.62
C PRO A 71 -2.12 11.33 1.13
N VAL A 72 -3.08 10.95 1.96
CA VAL A 72 -4.50 10.96 1.63
C VAL A 72 -5.27 11.80 2.64
N GLY A 73 -5.68 12.98 2.23
CA GLY A 73 -6.45 13.90 3.08
C GLY A 73 -5.65 14.51 4.22
N SER A 74 -6.35 15.13 5.17
CA SER A 74 -5.77 15.81 6.34
C SER A 74 -5.42 14.90 7.52
N ARG A 75 -5.74 13.59 7.43
CA ARG A 75 -5.44 12.59 8.47
C ARG A 75 -4.13 11.88 8.14
N GLU A 76 -3.45 11.35 9.16
CA GLU A 76 -2.21 10.56 9.05
C GLU A 76 -2.44 9.20 8.35
N SER A 77 -3.09 9.21 7.18
CA SER A 77 -3.30 8.02 6.35
C SER A 77 -2.68 8.25 5.00
N ASP A 78 -1.97 7.27 4.51
CA ASP A 78 -1.34 7.27 3.18
C ASP A 78 -1.64 5.97 2.44
N ILE A 79 -1.48 6.01 1.13
CA ILE A 79 -1.44 4.81 0.30
C ILE A 79 0.01 4.37 0.26
N ASP A 80 0.32 3.17 0.78
CA ASP A 80 1.68 2.67 0.89
C ASP A 80 2.38 2.64 -0.48
N HIS A 81 1.69 2.12 -1.51
CA HIS A 81 2.16 2.13 -2.90
C HIS A 81 1.00 2.27 -3.87
N LEU A 82 1.18 3.06 -4.93
CA LEU A 82 0.30 3.11 -6.09
C LEU A 82 1.07 2.63 -7.31
N VAL A 83 0.62 1.54 -7.90
CA VAL A 83 1.22 0.96 -9.11
C VAL A 83 0.31 1.25 -10.29
N ILE A 84 0.87 1.82 -11.34
CA ILE A 84 0.17 2.19 -12.57
C ILE A 84 0.85 1.47 -13.72
N GLY A 85 0.08 0.78 -14.55
CA GLY A 85 0.63 0.04 -15.68
C GLY A 85 -0.44 -0.47 -16.63
N PRO A 86 -0.06 -1.23 -17.66
CA PRO A 86 -0.97 -1.62 -18.75
C PRO A 86 -2.23 -2.33 -18.28
N THR A 87 -2.20 -3.03 -17.14
CA THR A 87 -3.33 -3.83 -16.67
C THR A 87 -4.24 -3.09 -15.69
N GLY A 88 -3.92 -1.83 -15.33
CA GLY A 88 -4.72 -0.99 -14.46
C GLY A 88 -3.92 -0.21 -13.42
N VAL A 89 -4.65 0.35 -12.45
CA VAL A 89 -4.12 1.15 -11.33
C VAL A 89 -4.35 0.37 -10.04
N PHE A 90 -3.29 0.15 -9.28
CA PHE A 90 -3.30 -0.71 -8.10
C PHE A 90 -2.86 0.06 -6.85
N PRO A 91 -3.77 0.59 -6.02
CA PRO A 91 -3.43 0.97 -4.66
C PRO A 91 -3.10 -0.30 -3.86
N ILE A 92 -1.89 -0.37 -3.32
CA ILE A 92 -1.38 -1.54 -2.59
C ILE A 92 -1.11 -1.15 -1.14
N ASN A 93 -1.80 -1.82 -0.24
CA ASN A 93 -1.61 -1.70 1.19
C ASN A 93 -0.74 -2.85 1.71
N ALA A 94 0.44 -2.55 2.25
CA ALA A 94 1.41 -3.54 2.71
C ALA A 94 1.21 -3.87 4.20
N LYS A 95 1.09 -5.16 4.52
CA LYS A 95 0.91 -5.63 5.90
C LYS A 95 1.96 -6.67 6.26
N ARG A 96 2.81 -6.35 7.25
CA ARG A 96 3.80 -7.30 7.80
C ARG A 96 3.20 -8.01 9.02
N LEU A 97 2.81 -9.27 8.84
CA LEU A 97 2.08 -10.07 9.84
C LEU A 97 2.90 -11.32 10.21
N ILE A 98 3.98 -11.09 11.01
CA ILE A 98 4.97 -12.12 11.34
C ILE A 98 4.29 -13.30 12.04
N ASP A 99 4.46 -14.51 11.46
CA ASP A 99 3.97 -15.80 11.95
C ASP A 99 2.45 -15.88 12.19
N ARG A 100 1.67 -14.92 11.64
CA ARG A 100 0.21 -14.91 11.77
C ARG A 100 -0.45 -15.78 10.71
N ARG A 101 -1.60 -16.36 11.07
CA ARG A 101 -2.48 -17.07 10.16
C ARG A 101 -3.54 -16.10 9.65
N ILE A 102 -3.66 -15.99 8.34
CA ILE A 102 -4.60 -15.08 7.69
C ILE A 102 -5.69 -15.93 7.03
N TRP A 103 -6.93 -15.59 7.32
CA TRP A 103 -8.09 -16.21 6.70
C TRP A 103 -8.97 -15.13 6.07
N VAL A 104 -9.41 -15.36 4.82
CA VAL A 104 -10.22 -14.40 4.06
C VAL A 104 -11.38 -15.12 3.38
N ALA A 105 -12.58 -14.57 3.52
CA ALA A 105 -13.76 -15.01 2.75
C ALA A 105 -14.76 -13.85 2.63
N GLY A 106 -15.10 -13.46 1.40
CA GLY A 106 -16.00 -12.34 1.14
C GLY A 106 -15.55 -11.07 1.87
N GLY A 107 -16.46 -10.42 2.58
CA GLY A 107 -16.20 -9.19 3.36
C GLY A 107 -15.46 -9.40 4.69
N ARG A 108 -14.83 -10.55 4.93
CA ARG A 108 -14.13 -10.84 6.19
C ARG A 108 -12.67 -11.17 5.98
N LEU A 109 -11.79 -10.50 6.73
CA LEU A 109 -10.39 -10.83 6.87
C LEU A 109 -10.06 -11.00 8.35
N LEU A 110 -9.54 -12.17 8.71
CA LEU A 110 -9.16 -12.51 10.07
C LEU A 110 -7.64 -12.70 10.17
N VAL A 111 -7.05 -12.22 11.25
CA VAL A 111 -5.65 -12.46 11.64
C VAL A 111 -5.68 -13.20 12.96
N ASP A 112 -5.24 -14.45 12.99
CA ASP A 112 -5.35 -15.36 14.14
C ASP A 112 -6.76 -15.37 14.77
N GLY A 113 -7.79 -15.43 13.92
CA GLY A 113 -9.20 -15.43 14.35
C GLY A 113 -9.78 -14.04 14.64
N SER A 114 -8.97 -13.00 14.79
CA SER A 114 -9.44 -11.64 15.06
C SER A 114 -9.73 -10.88 13.77
N ARG A 115 -10.92 -10.29 13.65
CA ARG A 115 -11.31 -9.46 12.49
C ARG A 115 -10.42 -8.23 12.37
N ARG A 116 -10.05 -7.90 11.13
CA ARG A 116 -9.30 -6.69 10.76
C ARG A 116 -10.02 -5.94 9.64
N GLU A 117 -10.00 -4.60 9.74
CA GLU A 117 -10.69 -3.71 8.80
C GLU A 117 -9.85 -3.44 7.51
N TYR A 118 -8.93 -4.33 7.17
CA TYR A 118 -8.02 -4.13 6.02
C TYR A 118 -8.77 -4.05 4.69
N LEU A 119 -9.86 -4.81 4.52
CA LEU A 119 -10.69 -4.75 3.30
C LEU A 119 -11.36 -3.38 3.18
N ARG A 120 -11.96 -2.88 4.26
CA ARG A 120 -12.59 -1.55 4.29
C ARG A 120 -11.57 -0.46 3.97
N ASN A 121 -10.40 -0.50 4.59
CA ASN A 121 -9.36 0.50 4.38
C ASN A 121 -8.88 0.48 2.92
N SER A 122 -8.68 -0.70 2.34
CA SER A 122 -8.27 -0.84 0.94
C SER A 122 -9.35 -0.36 -0.05
N ASP A 123 -10.64 -0.52 0.27
CA ASP A 123 -11.74 0.06 -0.50
C ASP A 123 -11.70 1.59 -0.46
N HIS A 124 -11.47 2.20 0.73
CA HIS A 124 -11.36 3.65 0.87
C HIS A 124 -10.17 4.21 0.07
N GLU A 125 -9.02 3.54 0.10
CA GLU A 125 -7.85 3.92 -0.70
C GLU A 125 -8.17 3.88 -2.19
N ALA A 126 -8.84 2.83 -2.66
CA ALA A 126 -9.25 2.71 -4.06
C ALA A 126 -10.25 3.80 -4.48
N ALA A 127 -11.26 4.08 -3.65
CA ALA A 127 -12.22 5.14 -3.90
C ALA A 127 -11.53 6.52 -4.00
N ARG A 128 -10.48 6.75 -3.19
CA ARG A 128 -9.69 7.97 -3.25
C ARG A 128 -8.93 8.09 -4.58
N VAL A 129 -8.28 7.02 -5.03
CA VAL A 129 -7.61 6.97 -6.34
C VAL A 129 -8.61 7.28 -7.45
N GLU A 130 -9.78 6.64 -7.46
CA GLU A 130 -10.82 6.88 -8.45
C GLU A 130 -11.27 8.34 -8.47
N ASN A 131 -11.41 8.96 -7.30
CA ASN A 131 -11.83 10.38 -7.20
C ASN A 131 -10.77 11.31 -7.81
N VAL A 132 -9.48 11.06 -7.54
CA VAL A 132 -8.38 11.84 -8.13
C VAL A 132 -8.39 11.71 -9.66
N LEU A 133 -8.52 10.49 -10.18
CA LEU A 133 -8.55 10.25 -11.62
C LEU A 133 -9.79 10.86 -12.27
N ARG A 134 -10.97 10.70 -11.67
CA ARG A 134 -12.23 11.27 -12.15
C ARG A 134 -12.18 12.80 -12.17
N GLY A 135 -11.61 13.43 -11.15
CA GLY A 135 -11.39 14.88 -11.11
C GLY A 135 -10.47 15.39 -12.23
N ALA A 136 -9.69 14.51 -12.83
CA ALA A 136 -8.86 14.79 -14.02
C ALA A 136 -9.50 14.32 -15.34
N GLY A 137 -10.76 13.89 -15.31
CA GLY A 137 -11.47 13.38 -16.50
C GLY A 137 -10.98 12.01 -16.98
N ILE A 138 -10.39 11.18 -16.08
CA ILE A 138 -9.89 9.85 -16.42
C ILE A 138 -10.78 8.79 -15.78
N VAL A 139 -11.15 7.78 -16.57
CA VAL A 139 -11.78 6.55 -16.11
C VAL A 139 -10.79 5.40 -16.36
N ALA A 140 -10.32 4.77 -15.28
CA ALA A 140 -9.38 3.66 -15.34
C ALA A 140 -9.77 2.55 -14.35
N PRO A 141 -9.43 1.29 -14.60
CA PRO A 141 -9.67 0.21 -13.66
C PRO A 141 -8.78 0.36 -12.43
N VAL A 142 -9.38 0.67 -11.28
CA VAL A 142 -8.69 0.74 -9.98
C VAL A 142 -8.93 -0.56 -9.22
N LEU A 143 -7.86 -1.28 -8.94
CA LEU A 143 -7.87 -2.65 -8.42
C LEU A 143 -7.08 -2.73 -7.10
N PRO A 144 -7.72 -2.47 -5.95
CA PRO A 144 -7.03 -2.46 -4.66
C PRO A 144 -6.46 -3.83 -4.29
N LEU A 145 -5.29 -3.81 -3.61
CA LEU A 145 -4.59 -5.02 -3.23
C LEU A 145 -3.97 -4.90 -1.84
N ILE A 146 -4.16 -5.93 -1.02
CA ILE A 146 -3.50 -6.08 0.27
C ILE A 146 -2.33 -7.04 0.10
N ALA A 147 -1.11 -6.55 0.29
CA ALA A 147 0.13 -7.31 0.19
C ALA A 147 0.58 -7.76 1.58
N ILE A 148 0.61 -9.07 1.82
CA ILE A 148 0.95 -9.64 3.12
C ILE A 148 2.37 -10.19 3.09
N SER A 149 3.23 -9.75 4.02
CA SER A 149 4.56 -10.29 4.22
C SER A 149 4.72 -11.01 5.55
N ARG A 150 5.56 -12.04 5.57
CA ARG A 150 5.97 -12.80 6.77
C ARG A 150 4.84 -13.56 7.49
N ALA A 151 3.68 -13.70 6.89
CA ALA A 151 2.62 -14.51 7.48
C ALA A 151 2.97 -16.00 7.45
N LYS A 152 2.49 -16.74 8.44
CA LYS A 152 2.60 -18.19 8.51
C LYS A 152 1.77 -18.86 7.41
N SER A 153 0.57 -18.35 7.17
CA SER A 153 -0.32 -18.84 6.11
C SER A 153 -1.31 -17.75 5.65
N LEU A 154 -1.72 -17.85 4.40
CA LEU A 154 -2.82 -17.08 3.83
C LEU A 154 -3.81 -18.05 3.19
N THR A 155 -5.01 -18.14 3.71
CA THR A 155 -6.11 -18.95 3.20
C THR A 155 -7.21 -18.05 2.67
N VAL A 156 -7.51 -18.12 1.37
CA VAL A 156 -8.61 -17.40 0.73
C VAL A 156 -9.69 -18.43 0.34
N ARG A 157 -10.86 -18.37 0.98
CA ARG A 157 -11.98 -19.29 0.76
C ARG A 157 -13.02 -18.78 -0.22
N ALA A 158 -13.19 -17.46 -0.28
CA ALA A 158 -14.04 -16.78 -1.25
C ALA A 158 -13.39 -15.48 -1.68
N ALA A 159 -13.79 -14.95 -2.83
CA ALA A 159 -13.24 -13.70 -3.37
C ALA A 159 -13.38 -12.57 -2.35
N PRO A 160 -12.27 -11.93 -1.94
CA PRO A 160 -12.34 -10.83 -1.00
C PRO A 160 -13.04 -9.63 -1.64
N GLU A 161 -13.97 -9.02 -0.90
CA GLU A 161 -14.71 -7.86 -1.38
C GLU A 161 -15.14 -6.94 -0.22
N TRP A 162 -15.43 -5.70 -0.54
CA TRP A 162 -16.05 -4.73 0.35
C TRP A 162 -16.91 -3.76 -0.47
N ASN A 163 -18.16 -3.52 -0.03
CA ASN A 163 -19.13 -2.68 -0.76
C ASN A 163 -19.26 -3.02 -2.25
N GLY A 164 -19.22 -4.32 -2.60
CA GLY A 164 -19.28 -4.77 -4.00
C GLY A 164 -17.95 -4.63 -4.78
N ARG A 165 -16.91 -4.00 -4.20
CA ARG A 165 -15.58 -3.93 -4.83
C ARG A 165 -14.76 -5.17 -4.51
N LYS A 166 -14.24 -5.82 -5.53
CA LYS A 166 -13.25 -6.91 -5.37
C LYS A 166 -11.92 -6.34 -4.90
N ILE A 167 -11.34 -6.96 -3.86
CA ILE A 167 -10.05 -6.57 -3.27
C ILE A 167 -9.09 -7.73 -3.39
N GLY A 168 -7.93 -7.51 -3.99
CA GLY A 168 -6.89 -8.52 -4.04
C GLY A 168 -6.27 -8.74 -2.66
N VAL A 169 -6.05 -10.00 -2.26
CA VAL A 169 -5.24 -10.34 -1.09
C VAL A 169 -4.20 -11.36 -1.52
N ALA A 170 -2.93 -11.06 -1.29
CA ALA A 170 -1.84 -11.90 -1.75
C ALA A 170 -0.62 -11.84 -0.84
N MET A 171 0.19 -12.89 -0.84
CA MET A 171 1.55 -12.78 -0.31
C MET A 171 2.37 -11.83 -1.17
N VAL A 172 3.23 -11.04 -0.54
CA VAL A 172 4.12 -10.06 -1.19
C VAL A 172 4.91 -10.66 -2.37
N GLY A 173 5.27 -11.96 -2.28
CA GLY A 173 5.97 -12.67 -3.37
C GLY A 173 5.15 -12.87 -4.65
N ASP A 174 3.83 -12.82 -4.55
CA ASP A 174 2.90 -13.10 -5.65
C ASP A 174 2.32 -11.84 -6.30
N VAL A 175 2.49 -10.68 -5.67
CA VAL A 175 1.85 -9.43 -6.09
C VAL A 175 2.21 -9.07 -7.52
N VAL A 176 3.50 -8.98 -7.84
CA VAL A 176 3.97 -8.60 -9.19
C VAL A 176 3.36 -9.53 -10.25
N ARG A 177 3.44 -10.85 -10.04
CA ARG A 177 2.84 -11.82 -10.95
C ARG A 177 1.34 -11.62 -11.13
N ARG A 178 0.61 -11.28 -10.04
CA ARG A 178 -0.85 -11.08 -10.09
C ARG A 178 -1.25 -9.85 -10.89
N ILE A 179 -0.49 -8.77 -10.81
CA ILE A 179 -0.78 -7.55 -11.55
C ILE A 179 -0.34 -7.65 -13.01
N THR A 180 0.83 -8.24 -13.29
CA THR A 180 1.38 -8.32 -14.67
C THR A 180 0.70 -9.37 -15.55
N ARG A 181 0.08 -10.41 -14.99
CA ARG A 181 -0.60 -11.49 -15.76
C ARG A 181 -2.06 -11.18 -16.11
N ARG A 182 -2.53 -9.99 -15.82
CA ARG A 182 -3.90 -9.54 -16.19
C ARG A 182 -3.89 -9.06 -17.64
N ASP A 183 -5.05 -9.09 -18.28
CA ASP A 183 -5.19 -8.51 -19.62
C ASP A 183 -4.94 -7.01 -19.57
N PRO A 184 -4.23 -6.44 -20.55
CA PRO A 184 -4.05 -5.01 -20.69
C PRO A 184 -5.39 -4.28 -20.82
N LYS A 185 -5.52 -3.14 -20.16
CA LYS A 185 -6.72 -2.28 -20.12
C LYS A 185 -6.39 -0.81 -20.41
N LEU A 186 -5.11 -0.44 -20.36
CA LEU A 186 -4.63 0.92 -20.56
C LEU A 186 -3.59 0.92 -21.67
N SER A 187 -3.63 1.93 -22.53
CA SER A 187 -2.57 2.19 -23.49
C SER A 187 -1.34 2.77 -22.79
N PRO A 188 -0.15 2.78 -23.42
CA PRO A 188 1.01 3.45 -22.88
C PRO A 188 0.74 4.94 -22.56
N GLU A 189 0.04 5.65 -23.44
CA GLU A 189 -0.33 7.05 -23.25
C GLU A 189 -1.25 7.26 -22.04
N ASP A 190 -2.20 6.32 -21.80
CA ASP A 190 -3.05 6.36 -20.61
C ASP A 190 -2.22 6.14 -19.33
N VAL A 191 -1.29 5.19 -19.36
CA VAL A 191 -0.38 4.93 -18.22
C VAL A 191 0.42 6.17 -17.88
N ASP A 192 1.04 6.82 -18.87
CA ASP A 192 1.83 8.03 -18.67
C ASP A 192 0.97 9.20 -18.14
N ARG A 193 -0.21 9.40 -18.75
CA ARG A 193 -1.15 10.43 -18.31
C ARG A 193 -1.61 10.22 -16.86
N ILE A 194 -1.94 8.98 -16.49
CA ILE A 194 -2.34 8.64 -15.11
C ILE A 194 -1.16 8.87 -14.16
N ALA A 195 0.05 8.47 -14.54
CA ALA A 195 1.25 8.63 -13.72
C ALA A 195 1.53 10.11 -13.41
N VAL A 196 1.49 10.98 -14.42
CA VAL A 196 1.65 12.43 -14.25
C VAL A 196 0.60 13.01 -13.31
N ILE A 197 -0.68 12.63 -13.46
CA ILE A 197 -1.76 13.13 -12.60
C ILE A 197 -1.60 12.64 -11.17
N ALA A 198 -1.25 11.36 -10.99
CA ALA A 198 -1.09 10.76 -9.67
C ALA A 198 0.16 11.30 -8.94
N ALA A 199 1.18 11.76 -9.66
CA ALA A 199 2.40 12.34 -9.07
C ALA A 199 2.18 13.72 -8.43
N VAL A 200 1.09 14.42 -8.75
CA VAL A 200 0.82 15.75 -8.20
C VAL A 200 0.23 15.67 -6.80
N PHE A 201 1.05 16.00 -5.80
CA PHE A 201 0.70 15.94 -4.36
C PHE A 201 -0.64 16.64 -4.02
N GLN A 202 -0.89 17.83 -4.57
CA GLN A 202 -2.07 18.66 -4.26
C GLN A 202 -3.40 18.00 -4.65
N ARG A 203 -3.40 16.98 -5.48
CA ARG A 203 -4.61 16.26 -5.88
C ARG A 203 -5.12 15.29 -4.82
N TRP A 204 -4.30 15.00 -3.81
CA TRP A 204 -4.60 14.02 -2.76
C TRP A 204 -5.11 14.64 -1.46
N GLY A 205 -5.04 15.98 -1.35
CA GLY A 205 -5.47 16.79 -0.19
C GLY A 205 -7.00 16.94 -0.05
#